data_62873c67f9b50504c8987666e4754980
#
_entry.id   62873c67f9b50504c8987666e4754980
#
_cell.length_a   1.000
_cell.length_b   1.000
_cell.length_c   1.000
_cell.angle_alpha   90.00
_cell.angle_beta   90.00
_cell.angle_gamma   90.00
#
_symmetry.space_group_name_H-M   'P 1'
#
loop_
_entity.id
_entity.type
_entity.pdbx_description
1 polymer ?
#
loop_
_entity_poly.entity_id
_entity_poly.type
_entity_poly.pdbx_seq_one_letter_code
_entity_poly.pdbx_strand_id
1 'polypeptide(L)'
;MLGRALGAKFGALAANDDRRRVTPQGRAGSVGAQSAFGRRDVSPELVRSVLGHLADRVAGRMRAKQRAGRTITVRVRFASMRAVTRSHTGQHSVSATLTLTEIAERLVYRALADHPDEYQISLLAISVSNLVDQPVLQLELPLQPEEPDRPGSRIGAARWAVDHSIDAVRRRFGRAAVGYASVVLSKYTSVPDEFRELAEHEL
;
A
#
# COMPACT_ATOMS: atom_id res chain seq x y z
N MET A 1 26.41 6.69 20.05
CA MET A 1 27.36 5.55 20.14
C MET A 1 26.65 4.28 19.71
N LEU A 2 27.24 3.50 18.81
CA LEU A 2 26.76 2.17 18.44
C LEU A 2 27.19 1.17 19.53
N GLY A 3 26.29 0.30 19.98
CA GLY A 3 26.64 -0.76 20.94
C GLY A 3 27.71 -1.72 20.38
N ARG A 4 28.46 -2.42 21.25
CA ARG A 4 29.59 -3.28 20.86
C ARG A 4 29.27 -4.27 19.72
N ALA A 5 28.12 -4.95 19.77
CA ALA A 5 27.72 -5.92 18.75
C ALA A 5 27.43 -5.27 17.37
N LEU A 6 26.72 -4.15 17.35
CA LEU A 6 26.44 -3.40 16.11
C LEU A 6 27.70 -2.73 15.56
N GLY A 7 28.56 -2.19 16.43
CA GLY A 7 29.84 -1.59 16.02
C GLY A 7 30.76 -2.60 15.35
N ALA A 8 30.95 -3.78 15.93
CA ALA A 8 31.73 -4.86 15.34
C ALA A 8 31.16 -5.32 13.98
N LYS A 9 29.82 -5.49 13.89
CA LYS A 9 29.16 -5.88 12.64
C LYS A 9 29.34 -4.82 11.54
N PHE A 10 29.17 -3.54 11.85
CA PHE A 10 29.36 -2.48 10.86
C PHE A 10 30.83 -2.33 10.47
N GLY A 11 31.77 -2.55 11.40
CA GLY A 11 33.20 -2.59 11.10
C GLY A 11 33.54 -3.70 10.11
N ALA A 12 33.04 -4.91 10.30
CA ALA A 12 33.21 -6.02 9.38
C ALA A 12 32.61 -5.72 8.00
N LEU A 13 31.39 -5.19 7.95
CA LEU A 13 30.74 -4.80 6.68
C LEU A 13 31.51 -3.69 5.94
N ALA A 14 32.05 -2.70 6.65
CA ALA A 14 32.87 -1.64 6.07
C ALA A 14 34.21 -2.18 5.51
N ALA A 15 34.74 -3.27 6.10
CA ALA A 15 35.90 -4.00 5.62
C ALA A 15 35.57 -5.06 4.55
N ASN A 16 34.36 -5.08 4.03
CA ASN A 16 33.85 -6.08 3.06
C ASN A 16 33.88 -7.53 3.59
N ASP A 17 33.82 -7.73 4.91
CA ASP A 17 33.70 -9.06 5.55
C ASP A 17 32.23 -9.29 5.91
N ASP A 18 31.47 -9.78 4.92
CA ASP A 18 30.08 -10.21 5.09
C ASP A 18 29.93 -11.71 4.82
N ARG A 19 29.83 -12.50 5.87
CA ARG A 19 29.70 -13.96 5.80
C ARG A 19 28.27 -14.45 5.62
N ARG A 20 27.29 -13.53 5.49
CA ARG A 20 25.90 -13.91 5.27
C ARG A 20 25.74 -14.50 3.86
N ARG A 21 25.10 -15.64 3.77
CA ARG A 21 24.75 -16.22 2.47
C ARG A 21 23.64 -15.40 1.83
N VAL A 22 23.76 -15.11 0.55
CA VAL A 22 22.64 -14.57 -0.25
C VAL A 22 21.58 -15.66 -0.38
N THR A 23 20.41 -15.40 0.16
CA THR A 23 19.26 -16.31 0.02
C THR A 23 18.34 -15.71 -1.03
N PRO A 24 18.41 -16.17 -2.29
CA PRO A 24 17.49 -15.70 -3.33
C PRO A 24 16.07 -16.18 -3.00
N GLN A 25 15.08 -15.39 -3.38
CA GLN A 25 13.66 -15.76 -3.30
C GLN A 25 13.08 -15.91 -1.88
N GLY A 26 13.51 -15.09 -0.94
CA GLY A 26 12.80 -14.95 0.34
C GLY A 26 11.35 -14.56 0.11
N ARG A 27 10.41 -15.25 0.80
CA ARG A 27 8.98 -14.93 0.75
C ARG A 27 8.76 -13.50 1.25
N ALA A 28 8.17 -12.64 0.42
CA ALA A 28 7.88 -11.27 0.83
C ALA A 28 6.90 -11.24 2.02
N GLY A 29 7.29 -10.60 3.13
CA GLY A 29 6.47 -10.43 4.31
C GLY A 29 5.47 -9.27 4.20
N SER A 30 5.69 -8.37 3.26
CA SER A 30 4.82 -7.21 3.00
C SER A 30 4.87 -6.79 1.54
N VAL A 31 3.84 -6.06 1.10
CA VAL A 31 3.77 -5.40 -0.21
C VAL A 31 3.50 -3.93 0.04
N GLY A 32 4.32 -3.04 -0.51
CA GLY A 32 4.16 -1.61 -0.28
C GLY A 32 4.44 -0.78 -1.53
N ALA A 33 3.94 0.45 -1.52
CA ALA A 33 4.22 1.48 -2.51
C ALA A 33 4.30 2.85 -1.82
N GLN A 34 5.07 3.76 -2.39
CA GLN A 34 5.18 5.13 -1.90
C GLN A 34 5.22 6.12 -3.06
N SER A 35 4.82 7.35 -2.77
CA SER A 35 4.89 8.48 -3.69
C SER A 35 5.44 9.69 -2.96
N ALA A 36 6.53 10.25 -3.47
CA ALA A 36 7.05 11.54 -3.08
C ALA A 36 6.65 12.56 -4.16
N PHE A 37 6.02 13.65 -3.76
CA PHE A 37 5.43 14.64 -4.67
C PHE A 37 5.83 16.09 -4.36
N GLY A 38 6.93 16.26 -3.59
CA GLY A 38 7.37 17.56 -3.11
C GLY A 38 6.48 18.10 -2.00
N ARG A 39 6.70 19.34 -1.58
CA ARG A 39 5.89 20.00 -0.55
C ARG A 39 4.54 20.40 -1.13
N ARG A 40 3.46 19.94 -0.52
CA ARG A 40 2.07 20.23 -0.92
C ARG A 40 1.22 20.46 0.30
N ASP A 41 0.32 21.43 0.22
CA ASP A 41 -0.71 21.63 1.21
C ASP A 41 -1.62 20.39 1.25
N VAL A 42 -2.05 20.02 2.44
CA VAL A 42 -2.95 18.89 2.61
C VAL A 42 -4.32 19.26 2.07
N SER A 43 -4.80 18.52 1.08
CA SER A 43 -6.19 18.60 0.61
C SER A 43 -6.80 17.20 0.49
N PRO A 44 -8.12 17.06 0.66
CA PRO A 44 -8.80 15.78 0.50
C PRO A 44 -8.56 15.15 -0.88
N GLU A 45 -8.51 15.96 -1.94
CA GLU A 45 -8.29 15.52 -3.31
C GLU A 45 -6.88 14.95 -3.47
N LEU A 46 -5.86 15.63 -2.92
CA LEU A 46 -4.47 15.15 -2.95
C LEU A 46 -4.35 13.81 -2.23
N VAL A 47 -4.86 13.74 -1.00
CA VAL A 47 -4.78 12.53 -0.17
C VAL A 47 -5.47 11.36 -0.87
N ARG A 48 -6.72 11.53 -1.31
CA ARG A 48 -7.52 10.49 -1.99
C ARG A 48 -6.88 10.03 -3.28
N SER A 49 -6.42 10.96 -4.11
CA SER A 49 -5.78 10.66 -5.38
C SER A 49 -4.49 9.85 -5.21
N VAL A 50 -3.58 10.32 -4.35
CA VAL A 50 -2.30 9.64 -4.11
C VAL A 50 -2.54 8.28 -3.46
N LEU A 51 -3.40 8.19 -2.43
CA LEU A 51 -3.70 6.91 -1.78
C LEU A 51 -4.40 5.93 -2.70
N GLY A 52 -5.34 6.39 -3.53
CA GLY A 52 -6.01 5.55 -4.53
C GLY A 52 -5.01 4.93 -5.50
N HIS A 53 -4.04 5.72 -5.98
CA HIS A 53 -2.96 5.25 -6.84
C HIS A 53 -2.05 4.21 -6.15
N LEU A 54 -1.64 4.50 -4.91
CA LEU A 54 -0.80 3.58 -4.15
C LEU A 54 -1.53 2.28 -3.80
N ALA A 55 -2.82 2.38 -3.43
CA ALA A 55 -3.68 1.23 -3.13
C ALA A 55 -3.89 0.35 -4.37
N ASP A 56 -4.15 0.94 -5.55
CA ASP A 56 -4.29 0.19 -6.80
C ASP A 56 -3.02 -0.61 -7.13
N ARG A 57 -1.83 -0.01 -6.95
CA ARG A 57 -0.55 -0.70 -7.15
C ARG A 57 -0.33 -1.84 -6.16
N VAL A 58 -0.58 -1.61 -4.87
CA VAL A 58 -0.37 -2.60 -3.81
C VAL A 58 -1.38 -3.74 -3.94
N ALA A 59 -2.66 -3.41 -4.11
CA ALA A 59 -3.74 -4.38 -4.27
C ALA A 59 -3.55 -5.25 -5.51
N GLY A 60 -3.25 -4.64 -6.66
CA GLY A 60 -3.00 -5.37 -7.91
C GLY A 60 -1.84 -6.35 -7.78
N ARG A 61 -0.72 -5.97 -7.13
CA ARG A 61 0.42 -6.88 -6.87
C ARG A 61 0.05 -8.01 -5.92
N MET A 62 -0.76 -7.75 -4.90
CA MET A 62 -1.23 -8.80 -3.99
C MET A 62 -2.13 -9.79 -4.71
N ARG A 63 -3.12 -9.31 -5.49
CA ARG A 63 -4.04 -10.16 -6.25
C ARG A 63 -3.33 -10.98 -7.33
N ALA A 64 -2.37 -10.40 -8.04
CA ALA A 64 -1.54 -11.11 -9.03
C ALA A 64 -0.79 -12.30 -8.42
N LYS A 65 -0.45 -12.24 -7.13
CA LYS A 65 0.19 -13.33 -6.38
C LYS A 65 -0.80 -14.12 -5.51
N GLN A 66 -2.10 -13.95 -5.73
CA GLN A 66 -3.16 -14.59 -4.95
C GLN A 66 -2.97 -14.40 -3.44
N ARG A 67 -2.67 -13.17 -3.01
CA ARG A 67 -2.44 -12.80 -1.61
C ARG A 67 -3.39 -11.71 -1.17
N ALA A 68 -3.70 -11.69 0.12
CA ALA A 68 -4.36 -10.61 0.82
C ALA A 68 -3.63 -10.33 2.13
N GLY A 69 -3.83 -9.17 2.73
CA GLY A 69 -3.14 -8.83 3.98
C GLY A 69 -4.07 -8.29 5.04
N ARG A 70 -3.67 -8.42 6.31
CA ARG A 70 -4.48 -8.03 7.46
C ARG A 70 -4.03 -6.73 8.10
N THR A 71 -2.77 -6.34 7.94
CA THR A 71 -2.23 -5.12 8.52
C THR A 71 -1.92 -4.11 7.43
N ILE A 72 -2.62 -2.99 7.47
CA ILE A 72 -2.42 -1.84 6.59
C ILE A 72 -1.65 -0.78 7.38
N THR A 73 -0.56 -0.31 6.83
CA THR A 73 0.30 0.71 7.43
C THR A 73 0.46 1.85 6.45
N VAL A 74 0.26 3.08 6.93
CA VAL A 74 0.57 4.29 6.17
C VAL A 74 1.75 5.02 6.80
N ARG A 75 2.56 5.65 5.96
CA ARG A 75 3.60 6.58 6.37
C ARG A 75 3.32 7.93 5.72
N VAL A 76 3.28 8.96 6.53
CA VAL A 76 3.16 10.36 6.13
C VAL A 76 4.48 11.05 6.41
N ARG A 77 5.06 11.71 5.43
CA ARG A 77 6.21 12.59 5.64
C ARG A 77 5.76 14.03 5.40
N PHE A 78 5.95 14.85 6.40
CA PHE A 78 5.66 16.27 6.35
C PHE A 78 6.74 17.07 5.59
N ALA A 79 6.47 18.33 5.30
CA ALA A 79 7.44 19.23 4.66
C ALA A 79 8.68 19.49 5.53
N SER A 80 8.53 19.40 6.83
CA SER A 80 9.61 19.45 7.84
C SER A 80 10.56 18.25 7.79
N MET A 81 10.33 17.28 6.90
CA MET A 81 11.02 15.97 6.81
C MET A 81 10.69 15.01 7.97
N ARG A 82 9.92 15.42 8.96
CA ARG A 82 9.38 14.53 9.99
C ARG A 82 8.47 13.50 9.33
N ALA A 83 8.61 12.25 9.71
CA ALA A 83 7.76 11.17 9.22
C ALA A 83 7.05 10.47 10.37
N VAL A 84 5.78 10.18 10.17
CA VAL A 84 4.95 9.44 11.12
C VAL A 84 4.31 8.24 10.44
N THR A 85 4.04 7.22 11.24
CA THR A 85 3.45 5.97 10.77
C THR A 85 2.21 5.64 11.59
N ARG A 86 1.15 5.19 10.93
CA ARG A 86 -0.05 4.66 11.57
C ARG A 86 -0.40 3.32 10.93
N SER A 87 -0.89 2.39 11.73
CA SER A 87 -1.26 1.06 11.27
C SER A 87 -2.61 0.62 11.81
N HIS A 88 -3.28 -0.24 11.06
CA HIS A 88 -4.51 -0.91 11.44
C HIS A 88 -4.40 -2.38 11.08
N THR A 89 -4.70 -3.27 12.04
CA THR A 89 -4.77 -4.71 11.80
C THR A 89 -6.22 -5.14 11.92
N GLY A 90 -6.79 -5.57 10.80
CA GLY A 90 -8.16 -6.06 10.73
C GLY A 90 -8.27 -7.55 11.08
N GLN A 91 -9.49 -7.99 11.39
CA GLN A 91 -9.80 -9.41 11.60
C GLN A 91 -9.74 -10.20 10.29
N HIS A 92 -10.13 -9.58 9.17
CA HIS A 92 -10.16 -10.18 7.83
C HIS A 92 -9.00 -9.68 6.98
N SER A 93 -8.52 -10.53 6.08
CA SER A 93 -7.52 -10.15 5.10
C SER A 93 -8.18 -9.41 3.92
N VAL A 94 -7.57 -8.34 3.46
CA VAL A 94 -8.08 -7.44 2.43
C VAL A 94 -7.13 -7.40 1.24
N SER A 95 -7.69 -7.43 0.02
CA SER A 95 -6.99 -7.20 -1.24
C SER A 95 -7.76 -6.25 -2.17
N ALA A 96 -8.94 -5.79 -1.76
CA ALA A 96 -9.76 -4.86 -2.53
C ALA A 96 -9.18 -3.44 -2.49
N THR A 97 -9.01 -2.84 -3.67
CA THR A 97 -8.38 -1.53 -3.86
C THR A 97 -9.10 -0.42 -3.09
N LEU A 98 -10.42 -0.35 -3.21
CA LEU A 98 -11.21 0.69 -2.51
C LEU A 98 -11.15 0.54 -0.99
N THR A 99 -11.23 -0.69 -0.48
CA THR A 99 -11.13 -0.94 0.96
C THR A 99 -9.77 -0.52 1.51
N LEU A 100 -8.68 -0.83 0.79
CA LEU A 100 -7.34 -0.37 1.17
C LEU A 100 -7.23 1.15 1.15
N THR A 101 -7.83 1.82 0.15
CA THR A 101 -7.83 3.28 0.04
C THR A 101 -8.53 3.90 1.25
N GLU A 102 -9.73 3.44 1.60
CA GLU A 102 -10.52 3.98 2.72
C GLU A 102 -9.83 3.78 4.07
N ILE A 103 -9.26 2.58 4.31
CA ILE A 103 -8.48 2.33 5.54
C ILE A 103 -7.25 3.25 5.58
N ALA A 104 -6.54 3.40 4.47
CA ALA A 104 -5.38 4.26 4.38
C ALA A 104 -5.75 5.74 4.60
N GLU A 105 -6.85 6.22 4.02
CA GLU A 105 -7.37 7.59 4.25
C GLU A 105 -7.62 7.84 5.73
N ARG A 106 -8.35 6.95 6.42
CA ARG A 106 -8.59 7.07 7.85
C ARG A 106 -7.30 7.16 8.66
N LEU A 107 -6.28 6.36 8.31
CA LEU A 107 -5.00 6.36 8.99
C LEU A 107 -4.19 7.64 8.72
N VAL A 108 -4.23 8.17 7.50
CA VAL A 108 -3.59 9.44 7.15
C VAL A 108 -4.24 10.59 7.92
N TYR A 109 -5.58 10.69 7.92
CA TYR A 109 -6.27 11.74 8.66
C TYR A 109 -6.04 11.65 10.17
N ARG A 110 -5.92 10.44 10.74
CA ARG A 110 -5.49 10.28 12.14
C ARG A 110 -4.07 10.81 12.35
N ALA A 111 -3.15 10.52 11.44
CA ALA A 111 -1.78 11.05 11.54
C ALA A 111 -1.72 12.58 11.45
N LEU A 112 -2.56 13.19 10.62
CA LEU A 112 -2.68 14.64 10.48
C LEU A 112 -3.31 15.28 11.73
N ALA A 113 -4.37 14.68 12.28
CA ALA A 113 -5.02 15.15 13.49
C ALA A 113 -4.09 15.16 14.72
N ASP A 114 -3.17 14.17 14.80
CA ASP A 114 -2.16 14.09 15.86
C ASP A 114 -1.03 15.14 15.67
N HIS A 115 -0.99 15.87 14.54
CA HIS A 115 0.06 16.84 14.20
C HIS A 115 -0.55 18.09 13.54
N PRO A 116 -1.34 18.88 14.27
CA PRO A 116 -2.09 20.02 13.72
C PRO A 116 -1.20 21.16 13.20
N ASP A 117 0.05 21.23 13.68
CA ASP A 117 1.02 22.24 13.23
C ASP A 117 1.63 21.92 11.85
N GLU A 118 1.43 20.69 11.35
CA GLU A 118 2.00 20.23 10.09
C GLU A 118 0.92 20.25 9.00
N TYR A 119 0.85 21.31 8.23
CA TYR A 119 -0.16 21.51 7.16
C TYR A 119 0.31 21.13 5.77
N GLN A 120 1.59 20.80 5.60
CA GLN A 120 2.17 20.37 4.33
C GLN A 120 2.78 18.97 4.43
N ILE A 121 2.52 18.16 3.42
CA ILE A 121 3.07 16.82 3.26
C ILE A 121 3.95 16.72 2.01
N SER A 122 4.91 15.81 2.02
CA SER A 122 5.86 15.61 0.92
C SER A 122 5.92 14.17 0.42
N LEU A 123 5.39 13.20 1.18
CA LEU A 123 5.36 11.78 0.81
C LEU A 123 4.21 11.07 1.52
N LEU A 124 3.56 10.19 0.78
CA LEU A 124 2.66 9.18 1.32
C LEU A 124 3.13 7.78 0.91
N ALA A 125 2.97 6.82 1.82
CA ALA A 125 3.24 5.42 1.54
C ALA A 125 2.15 4.54 2.13
N ILE A 126 1.87 3.42 1.46
CA ILE A 126 1.03 2.33 1.94
C ILE A 126 1.87 1.06 1.95
N SER A 127 1.78 0.27 3.01
CA SER A 127 2.32 -1.08 3.09
C SER A 127 1.28 -2.01 3.70
N VAL A 128 1.17 -3.20 3.13
CA VAL A 128 0.29 -4.26 3.62
C VAL A 128 1.15 -5.44 4.06
N SER A 129 0.96 -5.91 5.29
CA SER A 129 1.68 -7.03 5.90
C SER A 129 0.70 -8.03 6.53
N ASN A 130 1.23 -9.05 7.22
CA ASN A 130 0.46 -10.20 7.67
C ASN A 130 -0.30 -10.82 6.49
N LEU A 131 0.50 -11.14 5.44
CA LEU A 131 -0.01 -11.65 4.17
C LEU A 131 -0.48 -13.09 4.32
N VAL A 132 -1.66 -13.37 3.77
CA VAL A 132 -2.29 -14.69 3.67
C VAL A 132 -2.29 -15.10 2.21
N ASP A 133 -1.90 -16.34 1.92
CA ASP A 133 -1.96 -16.89 0.57
C ASP A 133 -3.34 -17.45 0.28
N GLN A 134 -3.71 -17.38 -1.00
CA GLN A 134 -4.98 -17.92 -1.53
C GLN A 134 -6.18 -17.52 -0.65
N PRO A 135 -6.43 -16.22 -0.43
CA PRO A 135 -7.56 -15.79 0.38
C PRO A 135 -8.87 -16.25 -0.28
N VAL A 136 -9.64 -17.03 0.44
CA VAL A 136 -10.98 -17.44 0.02
C VAL A 136 -11.96 -16.33 0.41
N LEU A 137 -12.78 -15.87 -0.54
CA LEU A 137 -13.87 -14.97 -0.26
C LEU A 137 -15.03 -15.76 0.36
N GLN A 138 -15.16 -15.69 1.66
CA GLN A 138 -16.34 -16.22 2.36
C GLN A 138 -17.44 -15.15 2.33
N LEU A 139 -18.56 -15.44 1.68
CA LEU A 139 -19.72 -14.57 1.68
C LEU A 139 -20.41 -14.64 3.02
N GLU A 140 -20.81 -13.49 3.54
CA GLU A 140 -21.55 -13.36 4.79
C GLU A 140 -23.06 -13.30 4.49
N LEU A 141 -23.85 -13.96 5.35
CA LEU A 141 -25.30 -13.77 5.32
C LEU A 141 -25.63 -12.40 5.91
N PRO A 142 -26.60 -11.66 5.36
CA PRO A 142 -26.95 -10.30 5.78
C PRO A 142 -27.74 -10.29 7.10
N LEU A 143 -27.18 -10.90 8.15
CA LEU A 143 -27.80 -11.01 9.48
C LEU A 143 -27.40 -9.88 10.44
N GLN A 144 -26.41 -9.07 10.06
CA GLN A 144 -25.86 -7.96 10.86
C GLN A 144 -25.70 -6.71 10.01
N PRO A 145 -25.53 -5.52 10.62
CA PRO A 145 -25.21 -4.31 9.88
C PRO A 145 -23.97 -4.50 8.99
N GLU A 146 -24.05 -4.06 7.74
CA GLU A 146 -22.96 -4.20 6.77
C GLU A 146 -21.75 -3.36 7.21
N GLU A 147 -20.62 -4.01 7.46
CA GLU A 147 -19.34 -3.34 7.62
C GLU A 147 -18.63 -3.29 6.24
N PRO A 148 -18.38 -2.10 5.66
CA PRO A 148 -17.83 -1.98 4.31
C PRO A 148 -16.41 -2.55 4.19
N ASP A 149 -15.70 -2.70 5.30
CA ASP A 149 -14.32 -3.22 5.33
C ASP A 149 -14.27 -4.77 5.34
N ARG A 150 -15.40 -5.45 5.49
CA ARG A 150 -15.45 -6.91 5.46
C ARG A 150 -15.51 -7.45 4.03
N PRO A 151 -14.54 -8.27 3.60
CA PRO A 151 -14.51 -8.82 2.24
C PRO A 151 -15.74 -9.61 1.85
N GLY A 152 -16.36 -10.33 2.81
CA GLY A 152 -17.53 -11.17 2.59
C GLY A 152 -18.86 -10.44 2.61
N SER A 153 -18.91 -9.17 3.01
CA SER A 153 -20.09 -8.33 2.92
C SER A 153 -20.52 -8.10 1.47
N ARG A 154 -21.75 -7.70 1.21
CA ARG A 154 -22.24 -7.37 -0.12
C ARG A 154 -21.35 -6.31 -0.81
N ILE A 155 -20.93 -5.28 -0.07
CA ILE A 155 -20.03 -4.24 -0.57
C ILE A 155 -18.64 -4.82 -0.84
N GLY A 156 -18.09 -5.62 0.07
CA GLY A 156 -16.79 -6.27 -0.10
C GLY A 156 -16.75 -7.21 -1.30
N ALA A 157 -17.80 -8.02 -1.50
CA ALA A 157 -17.93 -8.90 -2.65
C ALA A 157 -18.02 -8.13 -3.97
N ALA A 158 -18.78 -7.01 -4.00
CA ALA A 158 -18.85 -6.15 -5.18
C ALA A 158 -17.49 -5.51 -5.52
N ARG A 159 -16.75 -5.02 -4.52
CA ARG A 159 -15.39 -4.48 -4.69
C ARG A 159 -14.42 -5.53 -5.23
N TRP A 160 -14.50 -6.74 -4.70
CA TRP A 160 -13.71 -7.87 -5.19
C TRP A 160 -14.00 -8.17 -6.66
N ALA A 161 -15.28 -8.23 -7.05
CA ALA A 161 -15.69 -8.48 -8.44
C ALA A 161 -15.21 -7.37 -9.40
N VAL A 162 -15.31 -6.09 -9.00
CA VAL A 162 -14.82 -4.95 -9.77
C VAL A 162 -13.30 -5.06 -9.97
N ASP A 163 -12.54 -5.31 -8.92
CA ASP A 163 -11.08 -5.44 -9.01
C ASP A 163 -10.66 -6.57 -9.94
N HIS A 164 -11.32 -7.74 -9.87
CA HIS A 164 -11.04 -8.88 -10.75
C HIS A 164 -11.37 -8.58 -12.20
N SER A 165 -12.44 -7.83 -12.45
CA SER A 165 -12.81 -7.36 -13.80
C SER A 165 -11.76 -6.38 -14.35
N ILE A 166 -11.32 -5.42 -13.55
CA ILE A 166 -10.24 -4.49 -13.90
C ILE A 166 -8.95 -5.26 -14.20
N ASP A 167 -8.57 -6.20 -13.35
CA ASP A 167 -7.36 -7.00 -13.53
C ASP A 167 -7.43 -7.86 -14.81
N ALA A 168 -8.62 -8.39 -15.16
CA ALA A 168 -8.83 -9.16 -16.40
C ALA A 168 -8.65 -8.28 -17.65
N VAL A 169 -9.23 -7.07 -17.64
CA VAL A 169 -9.07 -6.10 -18.75
C VAL A 169 -7.60 -5.68 -18.86
N ARG A 170 -6.94 -5.36 -17.74
CA ARG A 170 -5.52 -4.95 -17.73
C ARG A 170 -4.58 -6.03 -18.25
N ARG A 171 -4.82 -7.31 -17.95
CA ARG A 171 -4.03 -8.42 -18.50
C ARG A 171 -4.13 -8.53 -20.02
N ARG A 172 -5.30 -8.20 -20.59
CA ARG A 172 -5.53 -8.32 -22.02
C ARG A 172 -5.11 -7.07 -22.82
N PHE A 173 -5.32 -5.89 -22.26
CA PHE A 173 -5.20 -4.62 -22.97
C PHE A 173 -4.15 -3.67 -22.39
N GLY A 174 -3.41 -4.10 -21.34
CA GLY A 174 -2.42 -3.28 -20.63
C GLY A 174 -3.02 -2.50 -19.46
N ARG A 175 -2.13 -2.05 -18.58
CA ARG A 175 -2.53 -1.39 -17.31
C ARG A 175 -3.27 -0.07 -17.50
N ALA A 176 -3.00 0.65 -18.58
CA ALA A 176 -3.62 1.94 -18.88
C ALA A 176 -5.04 1.84 -19.43
N ALA A 177 -5.50 0.63 -19.82
CA ALA A 177 -6.79 0.45 -20.49
C ALA A 177 -7.99 0.76 -19.58
N VAL A 178 -7.91 0.54 -18.29
CA VAL A 178 -8.98 0.77 -17.32
C VAL A 178 -8.42 1.04 -15.93
N GLY A 179 -9.12 1.85 -15.14
CA GLY A 179 -8.76 2.14 -13.75
C GLY A 179 -9.86 2.87 -13.01
N TYR A 180 -9.65 3.09 -11.72
CA TYR A 180 -10.52 3.93 -10.90
C TYR A 180 -10.40 5.38 -11.34
N ALA A 181 -11.52 6.10 -11.44
CA ALA A 181 -11.56 7.50 -11.89
C ALA A 181 -10.65 8.40 -11.03
N SER A 182 -10.60 8.18 -9.72
CA SER A 182 -9.70 8.90 -8.80
C SER A 182 -8.22 8.69 -9.11
N VAL A 183 -7.86 7.61 -9.81
CA VAL A 183 -6.49 7.28 -10.22
C VAL A 183 -6.21 7.79 -11.63
N VAL A 184 -7.10 7.48 -12.56
CA VAL A 184 -6.93 7.79 -14.01
C VAL A 184 -7.00 9.29 -14.28
N LEU A 185 -7.92 10.01 -13.61
CA LEU A 185 -8.11 11.45 -13.79
C LEU A 185 -7.18 12.30 -12.91
N SER A 186 -6.34 11.66 -12.12
CA SER A 186 -5.45 12.34 -11.20
C SER A 186 -4.30 13.04 -11.93
N LYS A 187 -4.07 14.31 -11.58
CA LYS A 187 -2.88 15.08 -11.99
C LYS A 187 -1.61 14.73 -11.20
N TYR A 188 -1.73 13.87 -10.19
CA TYR A 188 -0.65 13.54 -9.26
C TYR A 188 0.03 12.21 -9.60
N THR A 189 0.49 12.07 -10.85
CA THR A 189 1.35 10.93 -11.23
C THR A 189 2.79 11.21 -10.81
N SER A 190 3.31 10.46 -9.85
CA SER A 190 4.58 10.76 -9.20
C SER A 190 5.79 10.02 -9.75
N VAL A 191 5.60 9.01 -10.58
CA VAL A 191 6.70 8.22 -11.16
C VAL A 191 6.37 7.94 -12.63
N PRO A 192 7.31 8.24 -13.58
CA PRO A 192 7.15 7.86 -14.98
C PRO A 192 6.86 6.36 -15.12
N ASP A 193 6.01 6.00 -16.08
CA ASP A 193 5.57 4.61 -16.26
C ASP A 193 6.73 3.66 -16.60
N GLU A 194 7.74 4.15 -17.29
CA GLU A 194 8.99 3.44 -17.62
C GLU A 194 9.73 2.91 -16.38
N PHE A 195 9.78 3.70 -15.30
CA PHE A 195 10.37 3.24 -14.03
C PHE A 195 9.46 2.32 -13.21
N ARG A 196 8.16 2.30 -13.54
CA ARG A 196 7.19 1.39 -12.90
C ARG A 196 7.31 -0.01 -13.45
N GLU A 197 7.48 -0.15 -14.75
CA GLU A 197 7.60 -1.44 -15.42
C GLU A 197 8.85 -2.17 -14.96
N LEU A 198 10.00 -1.49 -14.85
CA LEU A 198 11.24 -2.09 -14.33
C LEU A 198 11.08 -2.66 -12.92
N ALA A 199 10.40 -1.93 -12.00
CA ALA A 199 10.19 -2.39 -10.62
C ALA A 199 9.12 -3.50 -10.48
N GLU A 200 8.30 -3.71 -11.49
CA GLU A 200 7.21 -4.69 -11.47
C GLU A 200 7.58 -6.00 -12.20
N HIS A 201 8.58 -5.98 -13.09
CA HIS A 201 9.11 -7.16 -13.78
C HIS A 201 10.06 -7.99 -12.91
N GLU A 202 10.70 -7.41 -11.90
CA GLU A 202 11.67 -8.11 -11.04
C GLU A 202 11.04 -8.79 -9.80
N LEU A 203 9.74 -8.80 -9.67
CA LEU A 203 9.01 -9.42 -8.55
C LEU A 203 8.05 -10.52 -9.06
#